data_8c8e4b4e64979ff4ee3de46bbd43f5a7
#
_entry.id   8c8e4b4e64979ff4ee3de46bbd43f5a7
#
_cell.length_a   1.000
_cell.length_b   1.000
_cell.length_c   1.000
_cell.angle_alpha   90.00
_cell.angle_beta   90.00
_cell.angle_gamma   90.00
#
_symmetry.space_group_name_H-M   'P 1'
#
loop_
_entity.id
_entity.type
_entity.pdbx_description
1 polymer ?
#
loop_
_entity_poly.entity_id
_entity_poly.type
_entity_poly.pdbx_seq_one_letter_code
_entity_poly.pdbx_strand_id
1 'polypeptide(L)'
;MKIKYNLDAFINNLDKNRRIICIGIGKYFDNFLFEMKELGIENRIKMIVDNDSAKWGMVKKCNLLNLEIMAPQMMLKEISSEDVILITTAYYNDIINQLDTLPELMEQECYVSYFLIAEKKDRHRSGISVPEKIKITKSRLIPSKIHYCWFGGKEIPDRNKAWMESWKRHCPEFDIIQWNENNYDIAKSIYMKQAYEKKEWAFVSDYARLDIIYNEGGIYLDTDVELLKPLDSFLYQDAFCGFENQNFVNFGLGYGATRKNKIIGEILALYDQMEFVQSDGTYNKTTCPVYQTKILQKFGLQCNGEYQIAGGMVVYPEKVFCGLSPHSFRLIKDISQTYSIHHFAASWLEEDALKRKENVIDFFQKGIN
;
A
#
# COMPACT_ATOMS: atom_id res chain seq x y z
N MET A 1 28.63 11.08 0.45
CA MET A 1 27.67 11.10 -0.67
C MET A 1 26.49 12.00 -0.32
N LYS A 2 25.91 12.73 -1.30
CA LYS A 2 24.75 13.63 -1.08
C LYS A 2 23.45 12.90 -1.43
N ILE A 3 22.82 12.28 -0.44
CA ILE A 3 21.56 11.58 -0.65
C ILE A 3 20.43 12.59 -0.78
N LYS A 4 19.66 12.51 -1.85
CA LYS A 4 18.52 13.38 -2.14
C LYS A 4 17.24 12.56 -2.29
N TYR A 5 16.14 13.12 -1.80
CA TYR A 5 14.85 12.45 -1.66
C TYR A 5 13.76 13.07 -2.55
N ASN A 6 14.07 14.18 -3.19
CA ASN A 6 13.09 15.03 -3.85
C ASN A 6 13.01 14.70 -5.34
N LEU A 7 11.81 14.37 -5.80
CA LEU A 7 11.53 14.06 -7.20
C LEU A 7 11.84 15.25 -8.14
N ASP A 8 11.55 16.50 -7.74
CA ASP A 8 11.86 17.67 -8.56
C ASP A 8 13.37 17.85 -8.74
N ALA A 9 14.14 17.60 -7.68
CA ALA A 9 15.60 17.64 -7.78
C ALA A 9 16.13 16.58 -8.74
N PHE A 10 15.50 15.39 -8.76
CA PHE A 10 15.85 14.35 -9.72
C PHE A 10 15.49 14.76 -11.16
N ILE A 11 14.28 15.27 -11.39
CA ILE A 11 13.82 15.76 -12.69
C ILE A 11 14.71 16.89 -13.19
N ASN A 12 15.06 17.86 -12.34
CA ASN A 12 15.97 18.96 -12.69
C ASN A 12 17.37 18.48 -13.13
N ASN A 13 17.85 17.32 -12.63
CA ASN A 13 19.08 16.71 -13.11
C ASN A 13 18.92 16.15 -14.53
N LEU A 14 17.75 15.54 -14.82
CA LEU A 14 17.45 15.05 -16.17
C LEU A 14 17.38 16.22 -17.17
N ASP A 15 16.74 17.33 -16.79
CA ASP A 15 16.65 18.55 -17.63
C ASP A 15 18.02 19.15 -17.94
N LYS A 16 18.98 19.03 -17.01
CA LYS A 16 20.39 19.42 -17.20
C LYS A 16 21.21 18.40 -18.00
N ASN A 17 20.59 17.40 -18.59
CA ASN A 17 21.23 16.32 -19.33
C ASN A 17 22.22 15.47 -18.52
N ARG A 18 22.11 15.45 -17.19
CA ARG A 18 22.94 14.57 -16.36
C ARG A 18 22.61 13.10 -16.63
N ARG A 19 23.63 12.26 -16.58
CA ARG A 19 23.50 10.83 -16.85
C ARG A 19 23.30 10.05 -15.56
N ILE A 20 22.72 8.88 -15.66
CA ILE A 20 22.35 8.04 -14.53
C ILE A 20 23.22 6.80 -14.49
N ILE A 21 23.79 6.50 -13.32
CA ILE A 21 24.38 5.21 -13.00
C ILE A 21 23.45 4.47 -12.06
N CYS A 22 22.86 3.36 -12.51
CA CYS A 22 21.93 2.57 -11.71
C CYS A 22 22.67 1.46 -10.95
N ILE A 23 22.35 1.29 -9.65
CA ILE A 23 22.92 0.26 -8.79
C ILE A 23 21.82 -0.69 -8.32
N GLY A 24 22.00 -1.99 -8.66
CA GLY A 24 21.03 -3.04 -8.35
C GLY A 24 20.05 -3.30 -9.48
N ILE A 25 20.30 -4.36 -10.25
CA ILE A 25 19.56 -4.68 -11.49
C ILE A 25 18.65 -5.88 -11.27
N GLY A 26 17.48 -5.61 -10.73
CA GLY A 26 16.42 -6.59 -10.46
C GLY A 26 15.04 -5.99 -10.65
N LYS A 27 14.03 -6.60 -10.03
CA LYS A 27 12.63 -6.16 -10.14
C LYS A 27 12.41 -4.69 -9.77
N TYR A 28 13.21 -4.12 -8.87
CA TYR A 28 13.09 -2.70 -8.48
C TYR A 28 13.56 -1.77 -9.59
N PHE A 29 14.58 -2.16 -10.35
CA PHE A 29 15.02 -1.45 -11.54
C PHE A 29 13.93 -1.46 -12.62
N ASP A 30 13.37 -2.63 -12.93
CA ASP A 30 12.29 -2.76 -13.92
C ASP A 30 11.05 -1.97 -13.52
N ASN A 31 10.66 -2.05 -12.24
CA ASN A 31 9.54 -1.28 -11.71
C ASN A 31 9.79 0.24 -11.80
N PHE A 32 11.00 0.70 -11.52
CA PHE A 32 11.34 2.11 -11.63
C PHE A 32 11.23 2.62 -13.07
N LEU A 33 11.74 1.89 -14.04
CA LEU A 33 11.62 2.25 -15.46
C LEU A 33 10.14 2.30 -15.88
N PHE A 34 9.35 1.33 -15.46
CA PHE A 34 7.90 1.30 -15.74
C PHE A 34 7.16 2.50 -15.12
N GLU A 35 7.39 2.76 -13.84
CA GLU A 35 6.72 3.84 -13.10
C GLU A 35 7.14 5.24 -13.56
N MET A 36 8.32 5.40 -14.13
CA MET A 36 8.90 6.69 -14.55
C MET A 36 9.07 6.80 -16.08
N LYS A 37 8.37 5.95 -16.84
CA LYS A 37 8.53 5.87 -18.31
C LYS A 37 8.32 7.19 -19.05
N GLU A 38 7.41 8.05 -18.55
CA GLU A 38 7.13 9.35 -19.14
C GLU A 38 8.31 10.34 -19.06
N LEU A 39 9.28 10.10 -18.17
CA LEU A 39 10.49 10.93 -18.03
C LEU A 39 11.60 10.53 -18.99
N GLY A 40 11.43 9.45 -19.76
CA GLY A 40 12.44 8.99 -20.74
C GLY A 40 13.79 8.62 -20.10
N ILE A 41 13.78 8.14 -18.86
CA ILE A 41 14.96 7.87 -18.01
C ILE A 41 15.91 6.90 -18.69
N GLU A 42 15.38 5.91 -19.42
CA GLU A 42 16.16 4.88 -20.10
C GLU A 42 17.24 5.48 -21.01
N ASN A 43 16.94 6.60 -21.67
CA ASN A 43 17.87 7.30 -22.55
C ASN A 43 18.99 8.05 -21.80
N ARG A 44 18.89 8.15 -20.48
CA ARG A 44 19.86 8.81 -19.60
C ARG A 44 20.77 7.83 -18.87
N ILE A 45 20.47 6.53 -18.92
CA ILE A 45 21.28 5.52 -18.24
C ILE A 45 22.61 5.37 -18.96
N LYS A 46 23.68 5.76 -18.28
CA LYS A 46 25.06 5.61 -18.75
C LYS A 46 25.61 4.22 -18.44
N MET A 47 25.30 3.73 -17.24
CA MET A 47 25.89 2.51 -16.71
C MET A 47 24.92 1.83 -15.76
N ILE A 48 24.96 0.50 -15.73
CA ILE A 48 24.27 -0.33 -14.75
C ILE A 48 25.28 -1.22 -14.03
N VAL A 49 25.21 -1.23 -12.69
CA VAL A 49 26.11 -2.02 -11.84
C VAL A 49 25.33 -2.87 -10.85
N ASP A 50 25.88 -4.01 -10.48
CA ASP A 50 25.28 -4.89 -9.47
C ASP A 50 26.37 -5.51 -8.59
N ASN A 51 26.12 -5.67 -7.30
CA ASN A 51 27.03 -6.32 -6.37
C ASN A 51 27.11 -7.84 -6.58
N ASP A 52 26.12 -8.43 -7.23
CA ASP A 52 26.09 -9.86 -7.56
C ASP A 52 26.99 -10.15 -8.77
N SER A 53 28.15 -10.74 -8.51
CA SER A 53 29.10 -11.07 -9.54
C SER A 53 28.59 -12.08 -10.59
N ALA A 54 27.57 -12.86 -10.27
CA ALA A 54 26.95 -13.78 -11.22
C ALA A 54 26.24 -13.06 -12.37
N LYS A 55 25.92 -11.77 -12.21
CA LYS A 55 25.28 -10.94 -13.23
C LYS A 55 26.25 -10.18 -14.12
N TRP A 56 27.54 -10.07 -13.75
CA TRP A 56 28.49 -9.29 -14.49
C TRP A 56 28.72 -9.84 -15.90
N GLY A 57 28.76 -8.95 -16.88
CA GLY A 57 28.85 -9.32 -18.30
C GLY A 57 27.50 -9.70 -18.92
N MET A 58 26.45 -9.88 -18.13
CA MET A 58 25.10 -10.08 -18.68
C MET A 58 24.57 -8.76 -19.28
N VAL A 59 23.79 -8.88 -20.35
CA VAL A 59 23.19 -7.71 -21.01
C VAL A 59 21.75 -7.52 -20.53
N LYS A 60 21.47 -6.34 -20.02
CA LYS A 60 20.10 -5.89 -19.70
C LYS A 60 19.59 -5.01 -20.83
N LYS A 61 18.45 -5.40 -21.40
CA LYS A 61 17.76 -4.59 -22.41
C LYS A 61 16.96 -3.48 -21.72
N CYS A 62 17.28 -2.23 -22.04
CA CYS A 62 16.58 -1.04 -21.57
C CYS A 62 16.08 -0.26 -22.79
N ASN A 63 14.82 -0.42 -23.17
CA ASN A 63 14.23 0.15 -24.38
C ASN A 63 15.08 -0.13 -25.64
N LEU A 64 15.70 0.89 -26.22
CA LEU A 64 16.58 0.76 -27.40
C LEU A 64 18.04 0.47 -27.04
N LEU A 65 18.42 0.52 -25.76
CA LEU A 65 19.78 0.32 -25.30
C LEU A 65 19.96 -1.10 -24.77
N ASN A 66 21.11 -1.68 -25.08
CA ASN A 66 21.60 -2.91 -24.48
C ASN A 66 22.78 -2.52 -23.56
N LEU A 67 22.58 -2.62 -22.25
CA LEU A 67 23.58 -2.24 -21.28
C LEU A 67 24.16 -3.50 -20.62
N GLU A 68 25.50 -3.59 -20.59
CA GLU A 68 26.20 -4.64 -19.87
C GLU A 68 26.16 -4.34 -18.37
N ILE A 69 25.88 -5.35 -17.55
CA ILE A 69 25.91 -5.25 -16.09
C ILE A 69 27.35 -5.32 -15.64
N MET A 70 27.83 -4.26 -15.00
CA MET A 70 29.21 -4.10 -14.63
C MET A 70 29.45 -4.30 -13.13
N ALA A 71 30.69 -4.58 -12.77
CA ALA A 71 31.12 -4.59 -11.37
C ALA A 71 31.13 -3.16 -10.80
N PRO A 72 30.82 -2.95 -9.49
CA PRO A 72 30.80 -1.63 -8.86
C PRO A 72 32.13 -0.84 -8.99
N GLN A 73 33.27 -1.54 -9.05
CA GLN A 73 34.57 -0.93 -9.20
C GLN A 73 34.74 -0.20 -10.56
N MET A 74 33.99 -0.61 -11.59
CA MET A 74 34.01 0.07 -12.88
C MET A 74 33.31 1.43 -12.80
N MET A 75 32.27 1.55 -11.96
CA MET A 75 31.61 2.84 -11.70
C MET A 75 32.61 3.89 -11.20
N LEU A 76 33.49 3.53 -10.25
CA LEU A 76 34.45 4.48 -9.66
C LEU A 76 35.49 4.99 -10.68
N LYS A 77 35.78 4.22 -11.74
CA LYS A 77 36.69 4.65 -12.82
C LYS A 77 36.04 5.61 -13.81
N GLU A 78 34.71 5.56 -13.95
CA GLU A 78 34.01 6.25 -15.03
C GLU A 78 33.05 7.34 -14.55
N ILE A 79 32.76 7.40 -13.23
CA ILE A 79 31.84 8.40 -12.67
C ILE A 79 32.46 9.80 -12.77
N SER A 80 31.63 10.78 -13.10
CA SER A 80 31.97 12.19 -13.19
C SER A 80 30.97 13.06 -12.44
N SER A 81 31.26 14.35 -12.27
CA SER A 81 30.35 15.33 -11.68
C SER A 81 29.03 15.50 -12.44
N GLU A 82 29.02 15.10 -13.73
CA GLU A 82 27.83 15.13 -14.60
C GLU A 82 26.93 13.92 -14.43
N ASP A 83 27.28 12.98 -13.57
CA ASP A 83 26.49 11.78 -13.34
C ASP A 83 25.71 11.89 -12.03
N VAL A 84 24.62 11.15 -11.91
CA VAL A 84 23.87 10.91 -10.66
C VAL A 84 23.78 9.42 -10.39
N ILE A 85 23.84 9.04 -9.14
CA ILE A 85 23.65 7.65 -8.72
C ILE A 85 22.18 7.41 -8.45
N LEU A 86 21.63 6.31 -8.94
CA LEU A 86 20.28 5.84 -8.67
C LEU A 86 20.33 4.42 -8.13
N ILE A 87 19.96 4.25 -6.86
CA ILE A 87 19.88 2.94 -6.20
C ILE A 87 18.52 2.32 -6.52
N THR A 88 18.53 1.13 -7.14
CA THR A 88 17.35 0.40 -7.63
C THR A 88 17.22 -0.98 -7.00
N THR A 89 17.39 -1.06 -5.68
CA THR A 89 17.27 -2.30 -4.91
C THR A 89 16.56 -2.07 -3.57
N ALA A 90 15.95 -3.13 -3.00
CA ALA A 90 15.41 -3.12 -1.66
C ALA A 90 16.47 -2.96 -0.56
N TYR A 91 17.72 -3.31 -0.86
CA TYR A 91 18.87 -3.23 0.05
C TYR A 91 19.57 -1.87 -0.03
N TYR A 92 18.79 -0.79 -0.24
CA TYR A 92 19.34 0.55 -0.48
C TYR A 92 20.16 1.08 0.70
N ASN A 93 19.83 0.73 1.95
CA ASN A 93 20.62 1.12 3.14
C ASN A 93 22.03 0.53 3.11
N ASP A 94 22.17 -0.76 2.74
CA ASP A 94 23.46 -1.42 2.65
C ASP A 94 24.29 -0.82 1.53
N ILE A 95 23.67 -0.50 0.39
CA ILE A 95 24.34 0.18 -0.72
C ILE A 95 24.77 1.60 -0.32
N ILE A 96 23.91 2.36 0.36
CA ILE A 96 24.26 3.70 0.87
C ILE A 96 25.48 3.61 1.79
N ASN A 97 25.45 2.70 2.77
CA ASN A 97 26.56 2.50 3.70
C ASN A 97 27.86 2.12 2.97
N GLN A 98 27.76 1.24 1.96
CA GLN A 98 28.91 0.87 1.11
C GLN A 98 29.47 2.09 0.36
N LEU A 99 28.63 2.90 -0.27
CA LEU A 99 29.04 4.04 -1.08
C LEU A 99 29.58 5.20 -0.23
N ASP A 100 29.06 5.41 0.97
CA ASP A 100 29.50 6.49 1.89
C ASP A 100 30.93 6.27 2.40
N THR A 101 31.48 5.06 2.29
CA THR A 101 32.90 4.79 2.62
C THR A 101 33.86 5.22 1.52
N LEU A 102 33.38 5.63 0.34
CA LEU A 102 34.19 5.91 -0.84
C LEU A 102 34.41 7.43 -0.99
N PRO A 103 35.64 7.93 -0.80
CA PRO A 103 35.93 9.37 -0.87
C PRO A 103 35.56 10.00 -2.21
N GLU A 104 35.70 9.23 -3.31
CA GLU A 104 35.38 9.68 -4.68
C GLU A 104 33.92 10.04 -4.86
N LEU A 105 33.02 9.54 -3.99
CA LEU A 105 31.57 9.75 -4.08
C LEU A 105 31.04 10.80 -3.10
N MET A 106 31.87 11.46 -2.30
CA MET A 106 31.43 12.38 -1.25
C MET A 106 30.56 13.53 -1.78
N GLU A 107 30.88 14.04 -2.96
CA GLU A 107 30.14 15.15 -3.60
C GLU A 107 29.06 14.65 -4.58
N GLN A 108 28.98 13.35 -4.82
CA GLN A 108 28.06 12.78 -5.79
C GLN A 108 26.63 12.78 -5.29
N GLU A 109 25.70 13.21 -6.13
CA GLU A 109 24.26 13.13 -5.84
C GLU A 109 23.75 11.68 -6.02
N CYS A 110 23.03 11.21 -5.01
CA CYS A 110 22.45 9.87 -4.99
C CYS A 110 20.95 9.91 -4.69
N TYR A 111 20.20 9.12 -5.43
CA TYR A 111 18.77 8.94 -5.29
C TYR A 111 18.43 7.47 -5.06
N VAL A 112 17.33 7.22 -4.39
CA VAL A 112 16.77 5.86 -4.23
C VAL A 112 15.46 5.78 -4.98
N SER A 113 15.35 4.87 -5.92
CA SER A 113 14.20 4.71 -6.81
C SER A 113 12.87 4.56 -6.05
N TYR A 114 12.88 3.82 -4.94
CA TYR A 114 11.69 3.63 -4.10
C TYR A 114 11.09 4.95 -3.64
N PHE A 115 11.92 5.88 -3.17
CA PHE A 115 11.44 7.16 -2.63
C PHE A 115 10.94 8.11 -3.72
N LEU A 116 11.56 8.07 -4.91
CA LEU A 116 11.08 8.85 -6.05
C LEU A 116 9.70 8.36 -6.52
N ILE A 117 9.50 7.04 -6.57
CA ILE A 117 8.19 6.44 -6.89
C ILE A 117 7.17 6.80 -5.81
N ALA A 118 7.53 6.68 -4.53
CA ALA A 118 6.62 7.01 -3.42
C ALA A 118 6.18 8.47 -3.48
N GLU A 119 7.10 9.40 -3.75
CA GLU A 119 6.76 10.83 -3.89
C GLU A 119 5.87 11.09 -5.09
N LYS A 120 6.13 10.46 -6.25
CA LYS A 120 5.27 10.56 -7.42
C LYS A 120 3.84 10.11 -7.10
N LYS A 121 3.70 8.97 -6.43
CA LYS A 121 2.39 8.44 -6.02
C LYS A 121 1.69 9.36 -5.01
N ASP A 122 2.43 9.90 -4.04
CA ASP A 122 1.87 10.86 -3.08
C ASP A 122 1.38 12.16 -3.73
N ARG A 123 2.07 12.64 -4.75
CA ARG A 123 1.61 13.80 -5.55
C ARG A 123 0.33 13.47 -6.31
N HIS A 124 0.28 12.32 -6.97
CA HIS A 124 -0.89 11.88 -7.70
C HIS A 124 -2.12 11.81 -6.78
N ARG A 125 -2.02 11.10 -5.64
CA ARG A 125 -3.14 10.97 -4.69
C ARG A 125 -3.64 12.30 -4.15
N SER A 126 -2.74 13.28 -3.94
CA SER A 126 -3.11 14.61 -3.45
C SER A 126 -3.93 15.40 -4.46
N GLY A 127 -3.73 15.17 -5.76
CA GLY A 127 -4.44 15.84 -6.85
C GLY A 127 -5.84 15.28 -7.14
N ILE A 128 -6.19 14.11 -6.63
CA ILE A 128 -7.49 13.48 -6.93
C ILE A 128 -8.61 14.20 -6.19
N SER A 129 -9.71 14.49 -6.90
CA SER A 129 -10.89 15.14 -6.34
C SER A 129 -11.73 14.19 -5.48
N VAL A 130 -12.32 14.71 -4.40
CA VAL A 130 -13.34 14.03 -3.60
C VAL A 130 -14.66 14.76 -3.80
N PRO A 131 -15.79 14.05 -3.98
CA PRO A 131 -17.07 14.72 -4.15
C PRO A 131 -17.45 15.51 -2.90
N GLU A 132 -18.02 16.69 -3.07
CA GLU A 132 -18.52 17.51 -1.96
C GLU A 132 -19.65 16.85 -1.18
N LYS A 133 -20.50 16.09 -1.88
CA LYS A 133 -21.61 15.35 -1.29
C LYS A 133 -21.30 13.87 -1.21
N ILE A 134 -21.24 13.35 0.02
CA ILE A 134 -21.08 11.92 0.28
C ILE A 134 -22.43 11.20 0.30
N LYS A 135 -23.49 11.85 0.80
CA LYS A 135 -24.83 11.26 0.88
C LYS A 135 -25.44 11.11 -0.52
N ILE A 136 -25.77 9.88 -0.90
CA ILE A 136 -26.38 9.55 -2.21
C ILE A 136 -27.89 9.42 -2.08
N THR A 137 -28.38 8.77 -1.02
CA THR A 137 -29.81 8.54 -0.76
C THR A 137 -30.35 9.55 0.25
N LYS A 138 -31.69 9.68 0.33
CA LYS A 138 -32.37 10.54 1.31
C LYS A 138 -32.45 9.93 2.71
N SER A 139 -32.43 8.59 2.80
CA SER A 139 -32.52 7.83 4.05
C SER A 139 -31.26 7.01 4.28
N ARG A 140 -30.95 6.70 5.53
CA ARG A 140 -29.89 5.76 5.89
C ARG A 140 -30.27 4.36 5.39
N LEU A 141 -29.35 3.70 4.70
CA LEU A 141 -29.49 2.32 4.22
C LEU A 141 -28.60 1.36 5.01
N ILE A 142 -27.38 1.78 5.31
CA ILE A 142 -26.42 0.98 6.08
C ILE A 142 -26.71 1.15 7.57
N PRO A 143 -26.75 0.06 8.35
CA PRO A 143 -26.92 0.12 9.81
C PRO A 143 -25.79 0.92 10.49
N SER A 144 -26.13 1.66 11.56
CA SER A 144 -25.17 2.41 12.38
C SER A 144 -24.41 1.45 13.31
N LYS A 145 -23.63 0.55 12.73
CA LYS A 145 -22.80 -0.45 13.42
C LYS A 145 -21.37 -0.35 12.90
N ILE A 146 -20.38 -0.43 13.80
CA ILE A 146 -18.97 -0.62 13.47
C ILE A 146 -18.55 -2.00 13.94
N HIS A 147 -18.11 -2.83 13.02
CA HIS A 147 -17.61 -4.18 13.27
C HIS A 147 -16.09 -4.21 13.15
N TYR A 148 -15.45 -4.97 14.02
CA TYR A 148 -14.03 -5.28 13.91
C TYR A 148 -13.74 -6.71 14.35
N CYS A 149 -12.67 -7.30 13.84
CA CYS A 149 -12.21 -8.64 14.18
C CYS A 149 -10.95 -8.59 15.04
N TRP A 150 -10.88 -9.46 16.04
CA TRP A 150 -9.65 -9.68 16.80
C TRP A 150 -9.59 -11.15 17.24
N PHE A 151 -8.88 -11.96 16.48
CA PHE A 151 -8.70 -13.40 16.69
C PHE A 151 -7.35 -13.72 17.33
N GLY A 152 -7.20 -14.95 17.86
CA GLY A 152 -5.97 -15.46 18.43
C GLY A 152 -5.82 -15.26 19.93
N GLY A 153 -6.83 -14.74 20.61
CA GLY A 153 -6.91 -14.68 22.09
C GLY A 153 -5.91 -13.72 22.78
N LYS A 154 -5.08 -12.99 22.02
CA LYS A 154 -4.15 -12.00 22.60
C LYS A 154 -4.90 -10.69 22.90
N GLU A 155 -4.40 -9.91 23.85
CA GLU A 155 -4.91 -8.56 24.06
C GLU A 155 -4.63 -7.65 22.85
N ILE A 156 -5.58 -6.74 22.59
CA ILE A 156 -5.37 -5.68 21.59
C ILE A 156 -4.28 -4.74 22.11
N PRO A 157 -3.24 -4.45 21.32
CA PRO A 157 -2.17 -3.54 21.71
C PRO A 157 -2.69 -2.15 22.11
N ASP A 158 -2.07 -1.50 23.09
CA ASP A 158 -2.54 -0.20 23.59
C ASP A 158 -2.56 0.89 22.51
N ARG A 159 -1.62 0.85 21.58
CA ARG A 159 -1.64 1.74 20.42
C ARG A 159 -2.89 1.58 19.56
N ASN A 160 -3.36 0.34 19.33
CA ASN A 160 -4.58 0.07 18.58
C ASN A 160 -5.81 0.52 19.38
N LYS A 161 -5.83 0.25 20.70
CA LYS A 161 -6.90 0.75 21.58
C LYS A 161 -7.02 2.28 21.51
N ALA A 162 -5.88 3.01 21.49
CA ALA A 162 -5.85 4.46 21.35
C ALA A 162 -6.49 4.94 20.02
N TRP A 163 -6.22 4.26 18.91
CA TRP A 163 -6.87 4.57 17.63
C TRP A 163 -8.36 4.25 17.66
N MET A 164 -8.75 3.12 18.22
CA MET A 164 -10.15 2.68 18.35
C MET A 164 -10.97 3.63 19.24
N GLU A 165 -10.38 4.32 20.22
CA GLU A 165 -11.08 5.35 21.01
C GLU A 165 -11.60 6.51 20.13
N SER A 166 -11.00 6.76 18.97
CA SER A 166 -11.50 7.73 18.00
C SER A 166 -12.88 7.33 17.43
N TRP A 167 -13.17 6.03 17.35
CA TRP A 167 -14.46 5.54 16.86
C TRP A 167 -15.61 5.95 17.77
N LYS A 168 -15.43 5.79 19.08
CA LYS A 168 -16.41 6.24 20.08
C LYS A 168 -16.60 7.76 20.08
N ARG A 169 -15.49 8.49 19.88
CA ARG A 169 -15.49 9.95 19.83
C ARG A 169 -16.24 10.50 18.63
N HIS A 170 -16.00 9.93 17.43
CA HIS A 170 -16.56 10.42 16.18
C HIS A 170 -17.90 9.76 15.80
N CYS A 171 -18.19 8.56 16.32
CA CYS A 171 -19.39 7.80 16.03
C CYS A 171 -20.08 7.35 17.34
N PRO A 172 -20.45 8.27 18.27
CA PRO A 172 -20.99 7.90 19.58
C PRO A 172 -22.35 7.16 19.50
N GLU A 173 -23.09 7.32 18.40
CA GLU A 173 -24.40 6.69 18.16
C GLU A 173 -24.28 5.33 17.44
N PHE A 174 -23.06 4.81 17.24
CA PHE A 174 -22.87 3.52 16.57
C PHE A 174 -22.63 2.42 17.59
N ASP A 175 -23.21 1.25 17.35
CA ASP A 175 -22.89 0.02 18.07
C ASP A 175 -21.52 -0.47 17.59
N ILE A 176 -20.53 -0.52 18.48
CA ILE A 176 -19.17 -1.03 18.17
C ILE A 176 -19.09 -2.48 18.63
N ILE A 177 -18.92 -3.41 17.68
CA ILE A 177 -19.05 -4.85 17.91
C ILE A 177 -17.74 -5.54 17.59
N GLN A 178 -17.16 -6.20 18.63
CA GLN A 178 -15.99 -7.07 18.48
C GLN A 178 -16.41 -8.48 18.05
N TRP A 179 -15.69 -9.03 17.08
CA TRP A 179 -15.82 -10.42 16.66
C TRP A 179 -14.54 -11.20 16.96
N ASN A 180 -14.70 -12.35 17.58
CA ASN A 180 -13.62 -13.27 17.95
C ASN A 180 -14.17 -14.69 18.10
N GLU A 181 -13.35 -15.61 18.57
CA GLU A 181 -13.69 -17.03 18.75
C GLU A 181 -14.90 -17.31 19.64
N ASN A 182 -15.29 -16.36 20.49
CA ASN A 182 -16.39 -16.57 21.43
C ASN A 182 -17.77 -16.32 20.78
N ASN A 183 -17.80 -15.53 19.70
CA ASN A 183 -19.05 -15.11 19.06
C ASN A 183 -19.07 -15.28 17.54
N TYR A 184 -18.02 -15.87 16.96
CA TYR A 184 -17.91 -16.15 15.53
C TYR A 184 -17.48 -17.60 15.27
N ASP A 185 -18.18 -18.29 14.38
CA ASP A 185 -17.86 -19.65 13.99
C ASP A 185 -16.71 -19.68 12.96
N ILE A 186 -15.53 -20.13 13.40
CA ILE A 186 -14.33 -20.25 12.59
C ILE A 186 -14.46 -21.33 11.50
N ALA A 187 -15.34 -22.30 11.68
CA ALA A 187 -15.49 -23.43 10.76
C ALA A 187 -16.39 -23.10 9.54
N LYS A 188 -16.94 -21.90 9.44
CA LYS A 188 -17.81 -21.47 8.33
C LYS A 188 -17.12 -21.58 6.95
N SER A 189 -15.82 -21.46 6.88
CA SER A 189 -15.05 -21.51 5.64
C SER A 189 -13.80 -22.37 5.84
N ILE A 190 -13.48 -23.22 4.84
CA ILE A 190 -12.25 -24.02 4.82
C ILE A 190 -11.04 -23.10 4.84
N TYR A 191 -11.06 -22.02 4.04
CA TYR A 191 -10.01 -21.02 3.99
C TYR A 191 -9.74 -20.40 5.38
N MET A 192 -10.79 -19.92 6.03
CA MET A 192 -10.68 -19.30 7.34
C MET A 192 -10.20 -20.29 8.42
N LYS A 193 -10.74 -21.52 8.44
CA LYS A 193 -10.35 -22.56 9.37
C LYS A 193 -8.86 -22.91 9.23
N GLN A 194 -8.39 -23.12 8.02
CA GLN A 194 -6.98 -23.41 7.73
C GLN A 194 -6.06 -22.24 8.15
N ALA A 195 -6.44 -20.99 7.85
CA ALA A 195 -5.69 -19.81 8.28
C ALA A 195 -5.63 -19.71 9.82
N TYR A 196 -6.73 -20.02 10.51
CA TYR A 196 -6.78 -20.03 11.97
C TYR A 196 -5.86 -21.09 12.57
N GLU A 197 -5.87 -22.32 12.06
CA GLU A 197 -4.99 -23.41 12.48
C GLU A 197 -3.50 -23.08 12.30
N LYS A 198 -3.19 -22.23 11.31
CA LYS A 198 -1.82 -21.73 11.05
C LYS A 198 -1.49 -20.45 11.80
N LYS A 199 -2.42 -19.90 12.59
CA LYS A 199 -2.28 -18.64 13.35
C LYS A 199 -2.05 -17.41 12.47
N GLU A 200 -2.54 -17.44 11.24
CA GLU A 200 -2.46 -16.36 10.27
C GLU A 200 -3.68 -15.45 10.39
N TRP A 201 -3.74 -14.68 11.48
CA TRP A 201 -4.93 -13.96 11.96
C TRP A 201 -5.49 -12.91 10.98
N ALA A 202 -4.63 -12.30 10.17
CA ALA A 202 -5.07 -11.35 9.15
C ALA A 202 -5.96 -12.05 8.10
N PHE A 203 -5.56 -13.26 7.65
CA PHE A 203 -6.32 -14.03 6.66
C PHE A 203 -7.61 -14.62 7.26
N VAL A 204 -7.63 -14.88 8.58
CA VAL A 204 -8.88 -15.20 9.31
C VAL A 204 -9.86 -14.03 9.21
N SER A 205 -9.38 -12.80 9.48
CA SER A 205 -10.18 -11.59 9.42
C SER A 205 -10.64 -11.24 8.00
N ASP A 206 -9.88 -11.63 6.97
CA ASP A 206 -10.23 -11.36 5.56
C ASP A 206 -11.55 -12.02 5.14
N TYR A 207 -11.81 -13.24 5.62
CA TYR A 207 -13.10 -13.90 5.42
C TYR A 207 -14.17 -13.34 6.36
N ALA A 208 -13.86 -13.27 7.67
CA ALA A 208 -14.83 -12.91 8.69
C ALA A 208 -15.45 -11.53 8.44
N ARG A 209 -14.64 -10.51 8.06
CA ARG A 209 -15.15 -9.16 7.76
C ARG A 209 -16.21 -9.14 6.68
N LEU A 210 -16.07 -10.00 5.66
CA LEU A 210 -17.02 -10.11 4.55
C LEU A 210 -18.31 -10.77 5.00
N ASP A 211 -18.24 -11.91 5.71
CA ASP A 211 -19.39 -12.65 6.19
C ASP A 211 -20.20 -11.83 7.21
N ILE A 212 -19.52 -11.10 8.09
CA ILE A 212 -20.14 -10.23 9.08
C ILE A 212 -20.96 -9.13 8.38
N ILE A 213 -20.33 -8.37 7.48
CA ILE A 213 -21.03 -7.28 6.77
C ILE A 213 -22.14 -7.82 5.87
N TYR A 214 -21.93 -8.97 5.22
CA TYR A 214 -22.96 -9.60 4.42
C TYR A 214 -24.21 -9.95 5.24
N ASN A 215 -24.04 -10.46 6.48
CA ASN A 215 -25.15 -10.89 7.32
C ASN A 215 -25.72 -9.76 8.19
N GLU A 216 -24.89 -8.87 8.72
CA GLU A 216 -25.29 -7.84 9.67
C GLU A 216 -25.49 -6.47 9.02
N GLY A 217 -24.86 -6.19 7.87
CA GLY A 217 -24.69 -4.84 7.38
C GLY A 217 -23.82 -4.01 8.31
N GLY A 218 -23.65 -2.73 8.02
CA GLY A 218 -22.84 -1.82 8.84
C GLY A 218 -21.50 -1.48 8.21
N ILE A 219 -20.58 -0.99 9.01
CA ILE A 219 -19.23 -0.58 8.62
C ILE A 219 -18.22 -1.53 9.28
N TYR A 220 -17.20 -1.95 8.56
CA TYR A 220 -16.07 -2.68 9.10
C TYR A 220 -14.83 -1.78 9.11
N LEU A 221 -14.09 -1.81 10.22
CA LEU A 221 -12.79 -1.15 10.36
C LEU A 221 -11.75 -2.15 10.90
N ASP A 222 -10.53 -2.12 10.37
CA ASP A 222 -9.41 -2.79 11.01
C ASP A 222 -9.01 -2.05 12.30
N THR A 223 -8.43 -2.74 13.26
CA THR A 223 -8.11 -2.16 14.60
C THR A 223 -7.01 -1.11 14.58
N ASP A 224 -6.34 -0.93 13.45
CA ASP A 224 -5.32 0.09 13.21
C ASP A 224 -5.84 1.26 12.35
N VAL A 225 -7.16 1.42 12.30
CA VAL A 225 -7.84 2.58 11.70
C VAL A 225 -8.16 3.61 12.79
N GLU A 226 -7.73 4.84 12.60
CA GLU A 226 -8.09 6.00 13.40
C GLU A 226 -9.10 6.86 12.64
N LEU A 227 -10.24 7.20 13.25
CA LEU A 227 -11.22 8.12 12.66
C LEU A 227 -10.83 9.57 12.98
N LEU A 228 -10.96 10.43 11.97
CA LEU A 228 -10.80 11.88 12.08
C LEU A 228 -12.14 12.62 12.03
N LYS A 229 -13.19 11.95 11.52
CA LYS A 229 -14.54 12.52 11.33
C LYS A 229 -15.61 11.47 11.49
N PRO A 230 -16.87 11.92 11.75
CA PRO A 230 -18.03 11.02 11.79
C PRO A 230 -18.27 10.29 10.46
N LEU A 231 -18.66 9.02 10.54
CA LEU A 231 -18.98 8.18 9.37
C LEU A 231 -20.45 8.21 8.95
N ASP A 232 -21.30 9.00 9.63
CA ASP A 232 -22.75 9.09 9.38
C ASP A 232 -23.11 9.31 7.92
N SER A 233 -22.36 10.15 7.21
CA SER A 233 -22.63 10.47 5.82
C SER A 233 -22.52 9.27 4.88
N PHE A 234 -21.72 8.26 5.25
CA PHE A 234 -21.55 7.04 4.47
C PHE A 234 -22.68 6.03 4.64
N LEU A 235 -23.58 6.24 5.59
CA LEU A 235 -24.76 5.36 5.78
C LEU A 235 -25.85 5.58 4.72
N TYR A 236 -25.74 6.63 3.89
CA TYR A 236 -26.74 7.03 2.89
C TYR A 236 -26.42 6.48 1.49
N GLN A 237 -25.95 5.26 1.41
CA GLN A 237 -25.64 4.54 0.18
C GLN A 237 -25.75 3.03 0.41
N ASP A 238 -25.84 2.25 -0.68
CA ASP A 238 -26.00 0.79 -0.56
C ASP A 238 -24.73 0.10 -0.10
N ALA A 239 -23.59 0.52 -0.65
CA ALA A 239 -22.27 0.08 -0.21
C ALA A 239 -21.20 1.11 -0.54
N PHE A 240 -20.10 1.09 0.21
CA PHE A 240 -18.93 1.90 -0.08
C PHE A 240 -17.61 1.20 0.32
N CYS A 241 -16.53 1.61 -0.32
CA CYS A 241 -15.15 1.29 0.06
C CYS A 241 -14.20 2.41 -0.38
N GLY A 242 -12.91 2.26 -0.09
CA GLY A 242 -11.87 3.19 -0.51
C GLY A 242 -10.75 2.51 -1.28
N PHE A 243 -10.09 3.27 -2.15
CA PHE A 243 -8.80 2.90 -2.68
C PHE A 243 -7.73 2.98 -1.58
N GLU A 244 -6.85 1.98 -1.52
CA GLU A 244 -5.61 2.02 -0.75
C GLU A 244 -4.50 2.74 -1.55
N ASN A 245 -4.53 2.52 -2.85
CA ASN A 245 -3.69 3.15 -3.86
C ASN A 245 -4.43 3.10 -5.20
N GLN A 246 -3.89 3.75 -6.23
CA GLN A 246 -4.56 3.83 -7.53
C GLN A 246 -4.96 2.46 -8.16
N ASN A 247 -4.32 1.36 -7.74
CA ASN A 247 -4.53 0.04 -8.35
C ASN A 247 -5.44 -0.87 -7.53
N PHE A 248 -5.60 -0.62 -6.23
CA PHE A 248 -6.29 -1.53 -5.33
C PHE A 248 -7.25 -0.81 -4.39
N VAL A 249 -8.45 -1.35 -4.23
CA VAL A 249 -9.32 -1.06 -3.09
C VAL A 249 -8.91 -1.94 -1.91
N ASN A 250 -9.14 -1.45 -0.69
CA ASN A 250 -8.89 -2.23 0.53
C ASN A 250 -10.04 -2.05 1.53
N PHE A 251 -10.71 -3.14 1.88
CA PHE A 251 -11.82 -3.12 2.83
C PHE A 251 -11.33 -2.99 4.29
N GLY A 252 -10.03 -3.19 4.55
CA GLY A 252 -9.45 -2.94 5.87
C GLY A 252 -9.42 -1.47 6.28
N LEU A 253 -9.34 -0.54 5.29
CA LEU A 253 -9.33 0.90 5.53
C LEU A 253 -10.63 1.43 6.16
N GLY A 254 -11.72 0.74 5.91
CA GLY A 254 -13.09 1.09 6.20
C GLY A 254 -13.97 0.88 4.96
N TYR A 255 -14.95 0.03 5.09
CA TYR A 255 -15.99 -0.18 4.10
C TYR A 255 -17.31 -0.47 4.79
N GLY A 256 -18.40 -0.28 4.09
CA GLY A 256 -19.70 -0.60 4.63
C GLY A 256 -20.68 -1.02 3.55
N ALA A 257 -21.68 -1.80 3.95
CA ALA A 257 -22.74 -2.21 3.04
C ALA A 257 -24.04 -2.52 3.79
N THR A 258 -25.14 -2.51 3.05
CA THR A 258 -26.41 -3.09 3.47
C THR A 258 -26.28 -4.61 3.61
N ARG A 259 -27.18 -5.21 4.40
CA ARG A 259 -27.26 -6.68 4.50
C ARG A 259 -27.48 -7.31 3.13
N LYS A 260 -26.85 -8.46 2.91
CA LYS A 260 -26.97 -9.25 1.67
C LYS A 260 -26.58 -8.48 0.41
N ASN A 261 -25.67 -7.52 0.56
CA ASN A 261 -25.12 -6.78 -0.59
C ASN A 261 -24.52 -7.73 -1.61
N LYS A 262 -24.88 -7.55 -2.89
CA LYS A 262 -24.50 -8.45 -3.98
C LYS A 262 -22.97 -8.55 -4.16
N ILE A 263 -22.26 -7.44 -4.11
CA ILE A 263 -20.80 -7.42 -4.33
C ILE A 263 -20.08 -8.15 -3.20
N ILE A 264 -20.51 -7.92 -1.94
CA ILE A 264 -19.94 -8.65 -0.79
C ILE A 264 -20.21 -10.15 -0.92
N GLY A 265 -21.42 -10.55 -1.36
CA GLY A 265 -21.75 -11.95 -1.63
C GLY A 265 -20.86 -12.60 -2.70
N GLU A 266 -20.54 -11.88 -3.78
CA GLU A 266 -19.64 -12.37 -4.84
C GLU A 266 -18.18 -12.55 -4.34
N ILE A 267 -17.73 -11.67 -3.45
CA ILE A 267 -16.39 -11.81 -2.86
C ILE A 267 -16.37 -13.00 -1.89
N LEU A 268 -17.40 -13.18 -1.07
CA LEU A 268 -17.55 -14.34 -0.19
C LEU A 268 -17.57 -15.65 -0.98
N ALA A 269 -18.37 -15.72 -2.05
CA ALA A 269 -18.44 -16.89 -2.92
C ALA A 269 -17.08 -17.26 -3.54
N LEU A 270 -16.20 -16.27 -3.76
CA LEU A 270 -14.82 -16.52 -4.19
C LEU A 270 -14.02 -17.18 -3.05
N TYR A 271 -14.12 -16.67 -1.81
CA TYR A 271 -13.42 -17.25 -0.65
C TYR A 271 -13.91 -18.67 -0.33
N ASP A 272 -15.20 -18.98 -0.53
CA ASP A 272 -15.78 -20.32 -0.30
C ASP A 272 -15.22 -21.37 -1.25
N GLN A 273 -14.61 -20.95 -2.36
CA GLN A 273 -13.95 -21.85 -3.33
C GLN A 273 -12.44 -21.96 -3.12
N MET A 274 -11.88 -21.24 -2.13
CA MET A 274 -10.45 -21.21 -1.89
C MET A 274 -10.06 -22.03 -0.66
N GLU A 275 -8.82 -22.51 -0.70
CA GLU A 275 -8.12 -23.04 0.45
C GLU A 275 -6.94 -22.12 0.81
N PHE A 276 -6.68 -21.95 2.11
CA PHE A 276 -5.51 -21.21 2.57
C PHE A 276 -4.23 -22.05 2.45
N VAL A 277 -4.31 -23.34 2.79
CA VAL A 277 -3.21 -24.30 2.62
C VAL A 277 -3.34 -24.95 1.24
N GLN A 278 -2.38 -24.72 0.36
CA GLN A 278 -2.37 -25.25 -0.99
C GLN A 278 -2.00 -26.75 -1.02
N SER A 279 -2.27 -27.43 -2.12
CA SER A 279 -1.99 -28.86 -2.29
C SER A 279 -0.50 -29.23 -2.17
N ASP A 280 0.41 -28.27 -2.41
CA ASP A 280 1.85 -28.41 -2.24
C ASP A 280 2.34 -28.05 -0.82
N GLY A 281 1.43 -27.75 0.10
CA GLY A 281 1.72 -27.35 1.48
C GLY A 281 2.08 -25.88 1.67
N THR A 282 2.15 -25.09 0.61
CA THR A 282 2.34 -23.63 0.71
C THR A 282 1.07 -22.93 1.16
N TYR A 283 1.17 -21.65 1.55
CA TYR A 283 0.04 -20.86 1.99
C TYR A 283 -0.36 -19.85 0.93
N ASN A 284 -1.66 -19.70 0.71
CA ASN A 284 -2.21 -18.63 -0.13
C ASN A 284 -2.13 -17.30 0.62
N LYS A 285 -1.01 -16.62 0.51
CA LYS A 285 -0.75 -15.30 1.11
C LYS A 285 -1.13 -14.13 0.18
N THR A 286 -1.97 -14.36 -0.82
CA THR A 286 -2.54 -13.28 -1.63
C THR A 286 -3.43 -12.40 -0.77
N THR A 287 -3.12 -11.11 -0.71
CA THR A 287 -3.81 -10.15 0.15
C THR A 287 -5.22 -9.83 -0.33
N CYS A 288 -6.13 -9.56 0.59
CA CYS A 288 -7.55 -9.30 0.31
C CYS A 288 -7.80 -8.17 -0.72
N PRO A 289 -7.02 -7.07 -0.80
CA PRO A 289 -7.18 -6.05 -1.84
C PRO A 289 -7.16 -6.60 -3.26
N VAL A 290 -6.36 -7.62 -3.54
CA VAL A 290 -6.29 -8.26 -4.88
C VAL A 290 -7.62 -8.89 -5.25
N TYR A 291 -8.23 -9.65 -4.34
CA TYR A 291 -9.51 -10.32 -4.57
C TYR A 291 -10.67 -9.33 -4.66
N GLN A 292 -10.71 -8.37 -3.76
CA GLN A 292 -11.72 -7.31 -3.72
C GLN A 292 -11.72 -6.50 -5.01
N THR A 293 -10.54 -6.04 -5.45
CA THR A 293 -10.37 -5.29 -6.69
C THR A 293 -10.79 -6.10 -7.90
N LYS A 294 -10.35 -7.37 -8.00
CA LYS A 294 -10.69 -8.27 -9.10
C LYS A 294 -12.21 -8.48 -9.24
N ILE A 295 -12.92 -8.64 -8.13
CA ILE A 295 -14.38 -8.75 -8.17
C ILE A 295 -15.02 -7.41 -8.58
N LEU A 296 -14.60 -6.29 -7.98
CA LEU A 296 -15.13 -4.97 -8.33
C LEU A 296 -14.89 -4.59 -9.80
N GLN A 297 -13.78 -5.02 -10.41
CA GLN A 297 -13.53 -4.85 -11.85
C GLN A 297 -14.60 -5.54 -12.71
N LYS A 298 -15.15 -6.68 -12.28
CA LYS A 298 -16.30 -7.32 -12.99
C LYS A 298 -17.56 -6.44 -12.94
N PHE A 299 -17.63 -5.53 -11.95
CA PHE A 299 -18.73 -4.56 -11.80
C PHE A 299 -18.38 -3.17 -12.34
N GLY A 300 -17.29 -3.05 -13.10
CA GLY A 300 -16.93 -1.81 -13.81
C GLY A 300 -15.90 -0.93 -13.12
N LEU A 301 -15.27 -1.38 -12.01
CA LEU A 301 -14.20 -0.61 -11.36
C LEU A 301 -13.04 -0.35 -12.33
N GLN A 302 -12.63 0.91 -12.43
CA GLN A 302 -11.41 1.35 -13.08
C GLN A 302 -10.33 1.58 -12.02
N CYS A 303 -9.15 0.96 -12.18
CA CYS A 303 -8.02 1.14 -11.26
C CYS A 303 -7.27 2.45 -11.58
N ASN A 304 -7.85 3.57 -11.16
CA ASN A 304 -7.32 4.92 -11.40
C ASN A 304 -7.26 5.79 -10.12
N GLY A 305 -7.73 5.26 -8.99
CA GLY A 305 -7.77 5.97 -7.71
C GLY A 305 -8.88 7.03 -7.60
N GLU A 306 -9.72 7.23 -8.63
CA GLU A 306 -10.73 8.27 -8.69
C GLU A 306 -12.06 7.83 -8.07
N TYR A 307 -12.86 8.81 -7.63
CA TYR A 307 -14.24 8.57 -7.20
C TYR A 307 -15.08 7.97 -8.32
N GLN A 308 -15.72 6.84 -8.03
CA GLN A 308 -16.57 6.14 -9.00
C GLN A 308 -17.61 5.26 -8.32
N ILE A 309 -18.54 4.72 -9.11
CA ILE A 309 -19.53 3.74 -8.65
C ILE A 309 -19.38 2.49 -9.50
N ALA A 310 -19.08 1.37 -8.85
CA ALA A 310 -18.93 0.06 -9.48
C ALA A 310 -20.02 -0.89 -8.97
N GLY A 311 -20.97 -1.26 -9.84
CA GLY A 311 -22.07 -2.17 -9.51
C GLY A 311 -22.95 -1.73 -8.32
N GLY A 312 -23.01 -0.43 -8.03
CA GLY A 312 -23.74 0.13 -6.89
C GLY A 312 -22.88 0.37 -5.64
N MET A 313 -21.66 -0.13 -5.58
CA MET A 313 -20.69 0.22 -4.55
C MET A 313 -19.99 1.55 -4.90
N VAL A 314 -20.01 2.49 -3.98
CA VAL A 314 -19.30 3.77 -4.11
C VAL A 314 -17.86 3.56 -3.71
N VAL A 315 -16.95 3.88 -4.61
CA VAL A 315 -15.51 3.74 -4.38
C VAL A 315 -14.88 5.13 -4.24
N TYR A 316 -14.36 5.40 -3.06
CA TYR A 316 -13.77 6.69 -2.73
C TYR A 316 -12.26 6.72 -3.02
N PRO A 317 -11.73 7.90 -3.39
CA PRO A 317 -10.29 8.10 -3.52
C PRO A 317 -9.54 7.77 -2.23
N GLU A 318 -8.28 7.37 -2.37
CA GLU A 318 -7.37 6.98 -1.30
C GLU A 318 -7.40 7.94 -0.10
N LYS A 319 -7.34 9.24 -0.35
CA LYS A 319 -7.29 10.25 0.72
C LYS A 319 -8.50 10.30 1.64
N VAL A 320 -9.62 9.65 1.29
CA VAL A 320 -10.82 9.64 2.13
C VAL A 320 -10.65 8.71 3.33
N PHE A 321 -10.16 7.49 3.12
CA PHE A 321 -10.00 6.48 4.17
C PHE A 321 -8.56 6.07 4.45
N CYS A 322 -7.61 6.53 3.65
CA CYS A 322 -6.20 6.22 3.78
C CYS A 322 -5.39 7.51 3.89
N GLY A 323 -5.55 8.25 5.01
CA GLY A 323 -4.85 9.52 5.23
C GLY A 323 -3.32 9.39 5.28
N LEU A 324 -2.81 8.20 5.62
CA LEU A 324 -1.40 7.86 5.58
C LEU A 324 -1.06 7.17 4.25
N SER A 325 0.03 7.58 3.61
CA SER A 325 0.48 6.91 2.38
C SER A 325 0.96 5.49 2.65
N PRO A 326 0.52 4.48 1.90
CA PRO A 326 1.06 3.13 2.02
C PRO A 326 2.50 3.01 1.49
N HIS A 327 2.99 4.03 0.79
CA HIS A 327 4.32 4.04 0.17
C HIS A 327 5.36 4.81 0.97
N SER A 328 5.00 6.00 1.47
CA SER A 328 5.92 6.88 2.21
C SER A 328 5.68 6.89 3.72
N PHE A 329 4.55 6.35 4.18
CA PHE A 329 4.06 6.45 5.56
C PHE A 329 3.97 7.91 6.05
N ARG A 330 3.78 8.86 5.13
CA ARG A 330 3.52 10.27 5.46
C ARG A 330 2.03 10.56 5.39
N LEU A 331 1.58 11.42 6.29
CA LEU A 331 0.23 11.97 6.22
C LEU A 331 0.07 12.81 4.96
N ILE A 332 -1.11 12.76 4.35
CA ILE A 332 -1.47 13.69 3.29
C ILE A 332 -1.49 15.11 3.83
N LYS A 333 -1.00 16.08 3.05
CA LYS A 333 -0.86 17.48 3.50
C LYS A 333 -2.21 18.12 3.84
N ASP A 334 -3.23 17.85 3.03
CA ASP A 334 -4.59 18.34 3.26
C ASP A 334 -5.50 17.22 3.72
N ILE A 335 -5.77 17.17 5.02
CA ILE A 335 -6.68 16.22 5.67
C ILE A 335 -8.14 16.69 5.68
N SER A 336 -8.46 17.82 5.06
CA SER A 336 -9.83 18.40 5.10
C SER A 336 -10.90 17.45 4.54
N GLN A 337 -10.52 16.55 3.63
CA GLN A 337 -11.40 15.55 3.03
C GLN A 337 -11.12 14.12 3.52
N THR A 338 -10.25 13.94 4.52
CA THR A 338 -9.87 12.65 5.11
C THR A 338 -10.81 12.33 6.28
N TYR A 339 -11.36 11.13 6.30
CA TYR A 339 -12.24 10.61 7.34
C TYR A 339 -11.52 9.65 8.28
N SER A 340 -10.51 8.95 7.78
CA SER A 340 -9.72 8.02 8.59
C SER A 340 -8.25 7.96 8.17
N ILE A 341 -7.43 7.51 9.09
CA ILE A 341 -6.03 7.13 8.88
C ILE A 341 -5.94 5.63 9.12
N HIS A 342 -5.45 4.89 8.13
CA HIS A 342 -5.02 3.52 8.33
C HIS A 342 -3.52 3.52 8.65
N HIS A 343 -3.17 3.06 9.84
CA HIS A 343 -1.79 3.15 10.35
C HIS A 343 -0.87 2.05 9.82
N PHE A 344 -1.41 1.10 9.04
CA PHE A 344 -0.63 -0.02 8.50
C PHE A 344 0.21 -0.70 9.59
N ALA A 345 -0.40 -0.99 10.77
CA ALA A 345 0.31 -1.61 11.89
C ALA A 345 0.96 -2.94 11.52
N ALA A 346 0.35 -3.61 10.52
CA ALA A 346 0.93 -4.76 9.82
C ALA A 346 1.46 -5.84 10.79
N SER A 347 0.66 -6.14 11.83
CA SER A 347 0.99 -7.09 12.89
C SER A 347 1.25 -8.53 12.41
N TRP A 348 0.99 -8.77 11.15
CA TRP A 348 1.17 -10.06 10.46
C TRP A 348 2.45 -10.14 9.61
N LEU A 349 3.19 -9.02 9.46
CA LEU A 349 4.45 -9.02 8.70
C LEU A 349 5.57 -9.71 9.47
N GLU A 350 6.43 -10.38 8.73
CA GLU A 350 7.69 -10.92 9.23
C GLU A 350 8.64 -9.79 9.66
N GLU A 351 9.55 -10.09 10.59
CA GLU A 351 10.48 -9.11 11.19
C GLU A 351 11.26 -8.30 10.16
N ASP A 352 11.73 -8.94 9.09
CA ASP A 352 12.43 -8.27 7.99
C ASP A 352 11.57 -7.25 7.23
N ALA A 353 10.27 -7.52 7.10
CA ALA A 353 9.35 -6.61 6.46
C ALA A 353 9.01 -5.42 7.36
N LEU A 354 8.88 -5.64 8.67
CA LEU A 354 8.72 -4.58 9.66
C LEU A 354 9.95 -3.67 9.71
N LYS A 355 11.14 -4.23 9.71
CA LYS A 355 12.40 -3.47 9.68
C LYS A 355 12.53 -2.63 8.39
N ARG A 356 12.12 -3.17 7.23
CA ARG A 356 12.07 -2.39 5.99
C ARG A 356 11.10 -1.22 6.09
N LYS A 357 9.92 -1.42 6.69
CA LYS A 357 8.95 -0.35 6.93
C LYS A 357 9.52 0.76 7.82
N GLU A 358 10.16 0.39 8.93
CA GLU A 358 10.81 1.33 9.85
C GLU A 358 11.90 2.14 9.12
N ASN A 359 12.72 1.48 8.33
CA ASN A 359 13.73 2.16 7.51
C ASN A 359 13.13 3.18 6.54
N VAL A 360 11.98 2.89 5.94
CA VAL A 360 11.28 3.84 5.05
C VAL A 360 10.79 5.05 5.84
N ILE A 361 10.18 4.84 7.01
CA ILE A 361 9.70 5.90 7.88
C ILE A 361 10.86 6.81 8.30
N ASP A 362 11.94 6.23 8.81
CA ASP A 362 13.14 6.94 9.25
C ASP A 362 13.76 7.77 8.12
N PHE A 363 13.80 7.20 6.92
CA PHE A 363 14.36 7.85 5.76
C PHE A 363 13.58 9.13 5.39
N PHE A 364 12.25 9.05 5.34
CA PHE A 364 11.42 10.20 5.05
C PHE A 364 11.42 11.23 6.18
N GLN A 365 11.64 10.83 7.43
CA GLN A 365 11.77 11.75 8.56
C GLN A 365 13.09 12.53 8.52
N LYS A 366 14.21 11.88 8.18
CA LYS A 366 15.53 12.51 8.05
C LYS A 366 15.63 13.47 6.86
N GLY A 367 14.86 13.25 5.81
CA GLY A 367 14.86 14.09 4.61
C GLY A 367 14.05 15.40 4.75
N ILE A 368 13.43 15.66 5.90
CA ILE A 368 12.66 16.88 6.20
C ILE A 368 13.53 17.92 6.92
N ASN A 369 14.71 17.55 7.37
CA ASN A 369 15.74 18.44 7.96
C ASN A 369 16.81 18.74 6.90
#